data_76c6160031e30c8c082ddc7473165141
#
_entry.id   76c6160031e30c8c082ddc7473165141
#
_cell.length_a   1.000
_cell.length_b   1.000
_cell.length_c   1.000
_cell.angle_alpha   90.00
_cell.angle_beta   90.00
_cell.angle_gamma   90.00
#
_symmetry.space_group_name_H-M   'P 1'
#
loop_
_entity.id
_entity.type
_entity.pdbx_description
1 polymer ?
#
loop_
_entity_poly.entity_id
_entity_poly.type
_entity_poly.pdbx_seq_one_letter_code
_entity_poly.pdbx_strand_id
1 'polypeptide(L)'
;MVQEKQIVECVPNISEGRNKGIIKQVTDEIERVKGVMLLDVDPGEATNRTVITFVGSPDVVVEAAFQCVKKAAQLIDMRQQHGAHPRMGATDVCPLIPVAGITLEECAELARKLAQRIATELNVPCYCYEAAARTPERKNLAICRKGEYEGLQERMTVEKEASDFGARPWDEALARTGCTAVGARDFLIATNFNLNTTSTRRANAIAFDVREKGRPQREGGSPVGKPMKDANGKTIMIPGTLKGTKAIGWYIDEYGIAQVSMNITDINKTPLHIAFDEVCRCAQNRGIRVTGTEIVGLIPKRTLIEAGKYFLKKQERSTGIPESDIIKIAIKSMGLDDLKEFNPREKVIEFLLEDAQKTARLIDLTVDEFANETSRESPAPGGGTISAYMGALGAALGTMVANLSSHKAGWDARWEEFSKWADKGQAVQAELMTLVDEDTEAFNRIMEAFGLPKKTDEEKAARTAAIQAATLFATEVPLHTMNASYKVFEICKAMAEEGNPNSVSDAGVGVLAARAAVLGAGLNVKINASGLKDRATADKLVGEANELIKKANELEAEIMKIVEEKL
;
A
#
# COMPACT_ATOMS: atom_id res chain seq x y z
N MET A 1 -18.06 -10.05 -9.62
CA MET A 1 -17.03 -9.66 -8.62
C MET A 1 -15.71 -9.99 -9.27
N VAL A 2 -14.98 -8.95 -9.70
CA VAL A 2 -13.59 -9.11 -10.14
C VAL A 2 -12.84 -9.61 -8.91
N GLN A 3 -12.20 -10.76 -9.00
CA GLN A 3 -11.38 -11.29 -7.92
C GLN A 3 -10.19 -10.34 -7.80
N GLU A 4 -10.11 -9.57 -6.71
CA GLU A 4 -8.97 -8.69 -6.45
C GLU A 4 -7.68 -9.52 -6.55
N LYS A 5 -6.74 -9.07 -7.36
CA LYS A 5 -5.46 -9.75 -7.56
C LYS A 5 -4.74 -9.84 -6.22
N GLN A 6 -4.53 -11.06 -5.72
CA GLN A 6 -3.82 -11.27 -4.47
C GLN A 6 -2.35 -10.88 -4.62
N ILE A 7 -1.87 -10.01 -3.74
CA ILE A 7 -0.49 -9.55 -3.70
C ILE A 7 0.05 -9.74 -2.29
N VAL A 8 1.17 -10.44 -2.19
CA VAL A 8 1.94 -10.66 -0.98
C VAL A 8 3.32 -10.02 -1.14
N GLU A 9 3.79 -9.36 -0.10
CA GLU A 9 5.16 -8.91 0.03
C GLU A 9 5.95 -9.91 0.89
N CYS A 10 7.22 -10.12 0.56
CA CYS A 10 8.16 -10.84 1.42
C CYS A 10 9.39 -9.96 1.67
N VAL A 11 9.81 -9.91 2.94
CA VAL A 11 10.95 -9.08 3.37
C VAL A 11 11.99 -9.94 4.10
N PRO A 12 12.66 -10.91 3.41
CA PRO A 12 13.70 -11.68 4.04
C PRO A 12 14.90 -10.79 4.39
N ASN A 13 15.53 -11.14 5.49
CA ASN A 13 16.76 -10.49 5.90
C ASN A 13 17.86 -11.55 6.01
N ILE A 14 18.92 -11.38 5.24
CA ILE A 14 20.06 -12.30 5.22
C ILE A 14 21.22 -11.75 6.05
N SER A 15 22.01 -12.62 6.66
CA SER A 15 23.15 -12.27 7.50
C SER A 15 24.42 -12.02 6.67
N GLU A 16 24.30 -11.17 5.66
CA GLU A 16 25.38 -10.70 4.82
C GLU A 16 25.07 -9.26 4.36
N GLY A 17 25.90 -8.31 4.67
CA GLY A 17 25.71 -6.91 4.30
C GLY A 17 26.93 -6.26 3.65
N ARG A 18 28.02 -7.03 3.47
CA ARG A 18 29.33 -6.53 3.01
C ARG A 18 29.71 -7.08 1.64
N ASN A 19 29.46 -8.35 1.40
CA ASN A 19 29.81 -9.00 0.14
C ASN A 19 28.70 -8.84 -0.89
N LYS A 20 28.79 -7.78 -1.71
CA LYS A 20 27.83 -7.49 -2.78
C LYS A 20 27.64 -8.64 -3.77
N GLY A 21 28.68 -9.47 -3.99
CA GLY A 21 28.62 -10.63 -4.88
C GLY A 21 27.73 -11.76 -4.31
N ILE A 22 27.76 -11.99 -3.00
CA ILE A 22 26.85 -12.95 -2.33
C ILE A 22 25.42 -12.40 -2.38
N ILE A 23 25.23 -11.12 -2.01
CA ILE A 23 23.92 -10.47 -2.03
C ILE A 23 23.30 -10.60 -3.43
N LYS A 24 24.07 -10.25 -4.47
CA LYS A 24 23.58 -10.34 -5.86
C LYS A 24 23.20 -11.77 -6.24
N GLN A 25 23.97 -12.79 -5.87
CA GLN A 25 23.61 -14.18 -6.17
C GLN A 25 22.32 -14.60 -5.49
N VAL A 26 22.03 -14.09 -4.28
CA VAL A 26 20.76 -14.36 -3.58
C VAL A 26 19.60 -13.67 -4.29
N THR A 27 19.76 -12.40 -4.68
CA THR A 27 18.71 -11.65 -5.38
C THR A 27 18.45 -12.18 -6.79
N ASP A 28 19.48 -12.63 -7.51
CA ASP A 28 19.34 -13.26 -8.83
C ASP A 28 18.45 -14.52 -8.77
N GLU A 29 18.50 -15.31 -7.68
CA GLU A 29 17.62 -16.48 -7.53
C GLU A 29 16.16 -16.07 -7.27
N ILE A 30 15.94 -14.94 -6.59
CA ILE A 30 14.59 -14.37 -6.43
C ILE A 30 14.04 -13.98 -7.80
N GLU A 31 14.79 -13.19 -8.57
CA GLU A 31 14.39 -12.68 -9.89
C GLU A 31 14.19 -13.79 -10.95
N ARG A 32 14.81 -14.96 -10.78
CA ARG A 32 14.57 -16.13 -11.65
C ARG A 32 13.16 -16.71 -11.51
N VAL A 33 12.50 -16.46 -10.40
CA VAL A 33 11.12 -16.91 -10.21
C VAL A 33 10.18 -16.04 -11.05
N LYS A 34 9.61 -16.64 -12.11
CA LYS A 34 8.74 -15.89 -13.03
C LYS A 34 7.52 -15.34 -12.32
N GLY A 35 7.31 -14.04 -12.43
CA GLY A 35 6.16 -13.34 -11.84
C GLY A 35 6.44 -12.70 -10.48
N VAL A 36 7.66 -12.87 -9.92
CA VAL A 36 8.11 -12.08 -8.77
C VAL A 36 8.65 -10.73 -9.25
N MET A 37 8.55 -9.75 -8.39
CA MET A 37 9.14 -8.43 -8.60
C MET A 37 10.01 -8.07 -7.39
N LEU A 38 11.32 -7.92 -7.62
CA LEU A 38 12.26 -7.41 -6.64
C LEU A 38 12.10 -5.89 -6.56
N LEU A 39 11.77 -5.36 -5.37
CA LEU A 39 11.49 -3.94 -5.17
C LEU A 39 12.67 -3.19 -4.55
N ASP A 40 13.38 -3.83 -3.59
CA ASP A 40 14.45 -3.17 -2.86
C ASP A 40 15.48 -4.17 -2.35
N VAL A 41 16.75 -3.73 -2.28
CA VAL A 41 17.88 -4.45 -1.70
C VAL A 41 18.71 -3.46 -0.89
N ASP A 42 18.58 -3.51 0.44
CA ASP A 42 19.21 -2.57 1.36
C ASP A 42 20.31 -3.26 2.21
N PRO A 43 21.58 -3.21 1.78
CA PRO A 43 22.70 -3.79 2.52
C PRO A 43 23.19 -2.83 3.62
N GLY A 44 23.24 -3.32 4.86
CA GLY A 44 23.80 -2.63 6.01
C GLY A 44 25.20 -3.16 6.38
N GLU A 45 26.25 -2.41 6.08
CA GLU A 45 27.63 -2.85 6.30
C GLU A 45 27.95 -3.02 7.80
N ALA A 46 27.56 -2.06 8.64
CA ALA A 46 27.77 -2.11 10.09
C ALA A 46 26.98 -3.22 10.77
N THR A 47 25.77 -3.47 10.32
CA THR A 47 24.90 -4.53 10.83
C THR A 47 25.26 -5.91 10.27
N ASN A 48 26.01 -5.95 9.17
CA ASN A 48 26.31 -7.12 8.36
C ASN A 48 25.04 -7.91 8.01
N ARG A 49 24.08 -7.19 7.43
CA ARG A 49 22.73 -7.69 7.17
C ARG A 49 22.18 -6.99 5.93
N THR A 50 21.47 -7.70 5.08
CA THR A 50 20.74 -7.13 3.95
C THR A 50 19.26 -7.39 4.12
N VAL A 51 18.45 -6.35 3.98
CA VAL A 51 17.00 -6.42 3.84
C VAL A 51 16.68 -6.50 2.36
N ILE A 52 15.90 -7.51 1.97
CA ILE A 52 15.50 -7.70 0.58
C ILE A 52 13.97 -7.63 0.55
N THR A 53 13.39 -6.85 -0.36
CA THR A 53 11.94 -6.70 -0.48
C THR A 53 11.50 -7.10 -1.87
N PHE A 54 10.56 -8.03 -1.96
CA PHE A 54 9.93 -8.45 -3.21
C PHE A 54 8.45 -8.78 -3.04
N VAL A 55 7.72 -8.71 -4.13
CA VAL A 55 6.27 -8.94 -4.17
C VAL A 55 5.87 -9.85 -5.33
N GLY A 56 4.67 -10.40 -5.23
CA GLY A 56 4.05 -11.20 -6.28
C GLY A 56 2.75 -11.84 -5.80
N SER A 57 2.20 -12.76 -6.62
CA SER A 57 1.10 -13.60 -6.17
C SER A 57 1.56 -14.54 -5.05
N PRO A 58 0.64 -15.06 -4.21
CA PRO A 58 0.99 -15.90 -3.06
C PRO A 58 1.97 -17.05 -3.37
N ASP A 59 1.70 -17.84 -4.41
CA ASP A 59 2.54 -18.98 -4.77
C ASP A 59 3.91 -18.56 -5.29
N VAL A 60 3.96 -17.47 -6.08
CA VAL A 60 5.20 -16.91 -6.64
C VAL A 60 6.10 -16.40 -5.52
N VAL A 61 5.53 -15.67 -4.56
CA VAL A 61 6.30 -15.11 -3.42
C VAL A 61 6.83 -16.22 -2.51
N VAL A 62 6.04 -17.26 -2.24
CA VAL A 62 6.49 -18.42 -1.45
C VAL A 62 7.65 -19.14 -2.13
N GLU A 63 7.59 -19.31 -3.46
CA GLU A 63 8.70 -19.92 -4.22
C GLU A 63 9.96 -19.03 -4.19
N ALA A 64 9.82 -17.74 -4.43
CA ALA A 64 10.93 -16.79 -4.41
C ALA A 64 11.58 -16.72 -3.00
N ALA A 65 10.79 -16.73 -1.94
CA ALA A 65 11.26 -16.81 -0.57
C ALA A 65 12.05 -18.09 -0.28
N PHE A 66 11.55 -19.23 -0.78
CA PHE A 66 12.25 -20.49 -0.66
C PHE A 66 13.62 -20.48 -1.38
N GLN A 67 13.67 -19.96 -2.62
CA GLN A 67 14.92 -19.86 -3.37
C GLN A 67 15.92 -18.88 -2.72
N CYS A 68 15.43 -17.78 -2.14
CA CYS A 68 16.23 -16.85 -1.34
C CYS A 68 16.90 -17.57 -0.15
N VAL A 69 16.11 -18.26 0.67
CA VAL A 69 16.62 -19.01 1.83
C VAL A 69 17.60 -20.09 1.42
N LYS A 70 17.29 -20.84 0.34
CA LYS A 70 18.16 -21.87 -0.22
C LYS A 70 19.52 -21.33 -0.63
N LYS A 71 19.53 -20.23 -1.38
CA LYS A 71 20.79 -19.63 -1.84
C LYS A 71 21.59 -19.03 -0.69
N ALA A 72 20.93 -18.34 0.24
CA ALA A 72 21.58 -17.80 1.43
C ALA A 72 22.24 -18.92 2.27
N ALA A 73 21.55 -20.05 2.50
CA ALA A 73 22.09 -21.20 3.22
C ALA A 73 23.31 -21.85 2.51
N GLN A 74 23.38 -21.74 1.19
CA GLN A 74 24.53 -22.25 0.41
C GLN A 74 25.76 -21.34 0.51
N LEU A 75 25.57 -20.02 0.57
CA LEU A 75 26.65 -19.03 0.42
C LEU A 75 27.12 -18.44 1.74
N ILE A 76 26.23 -18.32 2.72
CA ILE A 76 26.52 -17.66 4.00
C ILE A 76 26.90 -18.71 5.05
N ASP A 77 28.08 -18.51 5.66
CA ASP A 77 28.54 -19.33 6.78
C ASP A 77 28.44 -18.54 8.08
N MET A 78 27.46 -18.87 8.91
CA MET A 78 27.15 -18.17 10.15
C MET A 78 28.30 -18.17 11.16
N ARG A 79 29.21 -19.15 11.09
CA ARG A 79 30.40 -19.22 11.95
C ARG A 79 31.36 -18.04 11.71
N GLN A 80 31.28 -17.42 10.52
CA GLN A 80 32.13 -16.30 10.11
C GLN A 80 31.39 -14.95 10.12
N GLN A 81 30.05 -14.96 10.36
CA GLN A 81 29.23 -13.76 10.26
C GLN A 81 29.10 -13.05 11.60
N HIS A 82 29.54 -11.79 11.66
CA HIS A 82 29.45 -10.91 12.82
C HIS A 82 28.94 -9.55 12.40
N GLY A 83 28.01 -8.98 13.17
CA GLY A 83 27.43 -7.64 12.95
C GLY A 83 26.73 -7.12 14.19
N ALA A 84 26.41 -5.82 14.20
CA ALA A 84 25.74 -5.18 15.35
C ALA A 84 24.25 -5.58 15.49
N HIS A 85 23.65 -6.18 14.47
CA HIS A 85 22.24 -6.59 14.50
C HIS A 85 22.09 -8.04 15.01
N PRO A 86 21.09 -8.30 15.90
CA PRO A 86 20.74 -9.66 16.31
C PRO A 86 20.42 -10.56 15.12
N ARG A 87 20.98 -11.78 15.12
CA ARG A 87 20.78 -12.76 14.05
C ARG A 87 20.82 -14.18 14.58
N MET A 88 20.17 -15.11 13.90
CA MET A 88 20.21 -16.54 14.26
C MET A 88 20.45 -17.50 13.08
N GLY A 89 20.57 -17.00 11.86
CA GLY A 89 20.85 -17.83 10.70
C GLY A 89 21.19 -17.07 9.44
N ALA A 90 21.61 -17.77 8.40
CA ALA A 90 21.96 -17.22 7.10
C ALA A 90 20.83 -16.38 6.50
N THR A 91 19.60 -16.89 6.60
CA THR A 91 18.39 -16.06 6.53
C THR A 91 17.83 -15.96 7.94
N ASP A 92 17.97 -14.80 8.55
CA ASP A 92 17.54 -14.58 9.93
C ASP A 92 16.03 -14.55 10.05
N VAL A 93 15.35 -13.77 9.21
CA VAL A 93 13.88 -13.69 9.15
C VAL A 93 13.38 -13.73 7.72
N CYS A 94 12.17 -14.30 7.55
CA CYS A 94 11.47 -14.36 6.28
C CYS A 94 9.96 -14.17 6.51
N PRO A 95 9.50 -12.90 6.67
CA PRO A 95 8.09 -12.58 6.87
C PRO A 95 7.34 -12.47 5.55
N LEU A 96 6.07 -12.88 5.55
CA LEU A 96 5.07 -12.60 4.53
C LEU A 96 4.12 -11.51 5.03
N ILE A 97 3.80 -10.54 4.16
CA ILE A 97 3.00 -9.38 4.48
C ILE A 97 1.85 -9.26 3.46
N PRO A 98 0.58 -9.17 3.89
CA PRO A 98 -0.55 -8.96 2.99
C PRO A 98 -0.50 -7.55 2.39
N VAL A 99 -0.52 -7.42 1.06
CA VAL A 99 -0.57 -6.13 0.35
C VAL A 99 -1.97 -5.85 -0.17
N ALA A 100 -2.55 -6.78 -0.94
CA ALA A 100 -3.88 -6.64 -1.52
C ALA A 100 -4.56 -8.01 -1.72
N GLY A 101 -5.88 -8.06 -1.62
CA GLY A 101 -6.69 -9.24 -1.94
C GLY A 101 -6.44 -10.49 -1.10
N ILE A 102 -5.66 -10.39 -0.01
CA ILE A 102 -5.29 -11.50 0.88
C ILE A 102 -5.26 -11.02 2.33
N THR A 103 -5.66 -11.88 3.25
CA THR A 103 -5.68 -11.58 4.69
C THR A 103 -4.36 -11.96 5.38
N LEU A 104 -4.13 -11.40 6.57
CA LEU A 104 -2.98 -11.75 7.41
C LEU A 104 -2.99 -13.22 7.82
N GLU A 105 -4.16 -13.82 8.06
CA GLU A 105 -4.27 -15.23 8.42
C GLU A 105 -3.92 -16.14 7.25
N GLU A 106 -4.36 -15.84 6.04
CA GLU A 106 -3.95 -16.55 4.83
C GLU A 106 -2.42 -16.46 4.62
N CYS A 107 -1.82 -15.28 4.84
CA CYS A 107 -0.36 -15.14 4.83
C CYS A 107 0.30 -15.98 5.93
N ALA A 108 -0.32 -16.13 7.10
CA ALA A 108 0.20 -16.97 8.18
C ALA A 108 0.21 -18.46 7.80
N GLU A 109 -0.82 -18.94 7.09
CA GLU A 109 -0.84 -20.30 6.56
C GLU A 109 0.26 -20.53 5.51
N LEU A 110 0.45 -19.56 4.60
CA LEU A 110 1.55 -19.60 3.62
C LEU A 110 2.93 -19.65 4.31
N ALA A 111 3.11 -18.83 5.35
CA ALA A 111 4.35 -18.79 6.13
C ALA A 111 4.64 -20.13 6.83
N ARG A 112 3.62 -20.80 7.40
CA ARG A 112 3.77 -22.14 8.01
C ARG A 112 4.16 -23.19 6.97
N LYS A 113 3.54 -23.18 5.78
CA LYS A 113 3.89 -24.06 4.65
C LYS A 113 5.32 -23.82 4.19
N LEU A 114 5.73 -22.55 4.04
CA LEU A 114 7.09 -22.18 3.68
C LEU A 114 8.11 -22.67 4.73
N ALA A 115 7.84 -22.45 6.02
CA ALA A 115 8.70 -22.91 7.12
C ALA A 115 8.87 -24.43 7.12
N GLN A 116 7.79 -25.18 6.91
CA GLN A 116 7.83 -26.64 6.79
C GLN A 116 8.66 -27.08 5.60
N ARG A 117 8.48 -26.44 4.43
CA ARG A 117 9.23 -26.75 3.21
C ARG A 117 10.73 -26.49 3.38
N ILE A 118 11.11 -25.32 3.95
CA ILE A 118 12.51 -24.98 4.25
C ILE A 118 13.13 -26.06 5.16
N ALA A 119 12.43 -26.41 6.22
CA ALA A 119 12.92 -27.40 7.17
C ALA A 119 13.09 -28.79 6.53
N THR A 120 12.17 -29.21 5.66
CA THR A 120 12.17 -30.53 5.04
C THR A 120 13.16 -30.64 3.88
N GLU A 121 13.22 -29.66 2.99
CA GLU A 121 14.01 -29.72 1.76
C GLU A 121 15.45 -29.20 1.95
N LEU A 122 15.64 -28.16 2.83
CA LEU A 122 16.96 -27.55 3.05
C LEU A 122 17.62 -27.99 4.36
N ASN A 123 16.92 -28.75 5.21
CA ASN A 123 17.37 -29.09 6.55
C ASN A 123 17.74 -27.88 7.43
N VAL A 124 17.09 -26.74 7.22
CA VAL A 124 17.23 -25.52 8.03
C VAL A 124 16.07 -25.42 9.01
N PRO A 125 16.32 -25.54 10.34
CA PRO A 125 15.24 -25.44 11.32
C PRO A 125 14.56 -24.09 11.32
N CYS A 126 13.21 -24.11 11.43
CA CYS A 126 12.39 -22.91 11.33
C CYS A 126 11.57 -22.66 12.59
N TYR A 127 11.58 -21.41 13.05
CA TYR A 127 10.66 -20.87 14.06
C TYR A 127 9.56 -20.07 13.38
N CYS A 128 8.30 -20.32 13.77
CA CYS A 128 7.17 -19.52 13.30
C CYS A 128 6.91 -18.35 14.26
N TYR A 129 6.75 -17.11 13.75
CA TYR A 129 6.55 -15.94 14.59
C TYR A 129 5.39 -15.04 14.11
N GLU A 130 5.01 -14.05 14.93
CA GLU A 130 3.87 -13.15 14.74
C GLU A 130 2.57 -13.92 14.47
N ALA A 131 1.81 -13.63 13.40
CA ALA A 131 0.57 -14.33 13.09
C ALA A 131 0.76 -15.82 12.76
N ALA A 132 1.94 -16.22 12.26
CA ALA A 132 2.26 -17.61 11.97
C ALA A 132 2.68 -18.41 13.21
N ALA A 133 2.89 -17.76 14.38
CA ALA A 133 3.37 -18.39 15.60
C ALA A 133 2.50 -19.59 16.01
N ARG A 134 3.16 -20.70 16.40
CA ARG A 134 2.49 -21.92 16.89
C ARG A 134 2.24 -21.90 18.41
N THR A 135 2.94 -20.99 19.12
CA THR A 135 2.71 -20.76 20.55
C THR A 135 2.59 -19.26 20.81
N PRO A 136 1.82 -18.83 21.85
CA PRO A 136 1.63 -17.41 22.12
C PRO A 136 2.94 -16.65 22.37
N GLU A 137 3.95 -17.29 22.98
CA GLU A 137 5.23 -16.69 23.30
C GLU A 137 6.01 -16.33 22.03
N ARG A 138 5.92 -17.16 20.99
CA ARG A 138 6.63 -16.98 19.70
C ARG A 138 6.04 -15.89 18.81
N LYS A 139 4.89 -15.32 19.17
CA LYS A 139 4.44 -14.07 18.54
C LYS A 139 5.49 -12.97 18.63
N ASN A 140 6.29 -12.98 19.69
CA ASN A 140 7.40 -12.05 19.81
C ASN A 140 8.68 -12.63 19.20
N LEU A 141 9.12 -12.07 18.07
CA LEU A 141 10.36 -12.48 17.38
C LEU A 141 11.59 -12.53 18.30
N ALA A 142 11.67 -11.66 19.33
CA ALA A 142 12.77 -11.66 20.28
C ALA A 142 12.86 -12.98 21.08
N ILE A 143 11.76 -13.68 21.27
CA ILE A 143 11.74 -15.01 21.91
C ILE A 143 12.32 -16.06 20.92
N CYS A 144 11.97 -15.98 19.64
CA CYS A 144 12.54 -16.84 18.62
C CYS A 144 14.04 -16.65 18.45
N ARG A 145 14.55 -15.43 18.69
CA ARG A 145 15.99 -15.09 18.61
C ARG A 145 16.73 -15.14 19.95
N LYS A 146 16.12 -15.61 21.02
CA LYS A 146 16.74 -15.63 22.36
C LYS A 146 18.12 -16.29 22.31
N GLY A 147 19.16 -15.58 22.75
CA GLY A 147 20.56 -16.03 22.70
C GLY A 147 21.22 -15.94 21.33
N GLU A 148 20.49 -15.46 20.32
CA GLU A 148 20.97 -15.29 18.94
C GLU A 148 21.57 -16.57 18.34
N TYR A 149 22.47 -16.46 17.35
CA TYR A 149 23.16 -17.60 16.75
C TYR A 149 24.00 -18.37 17.79
N GLU A 150 24.68 -17.63 18.67
CA GLU A 150 25.58 -18.17 19.68
C GLU A 150 24.85 -19.04 20.74
N GLY A 151 23.58 -18.74 20.99
CA GLY A 151 22.75 -19.52 21.94
C GLY A 151 22.02 -20.72 21.29
N LEU A 152 22.08 -20.89 19.98
CA LEU A 152 21.29 -21.92 19.30
C LEU A 152 21.68 -23.36 19.71
N GLN A 153 22.97 -23.64 19.87
CA GLN A 153 23.45 -24.98 20.23
C GLN A 153 22.85 -25.44 21.55
N GLU A 154 22.84 -24.60 22.57
CA GLU A 154 22.25 -24.90 23.86
C GLU A 154 20.72 -25.05 23.76
N ARG A 155 20.05 -24.11 23.03
CA ARG A 155 18.59 -24.13 22.84
C ARG A 155 18.08 -25.39 22.13
N MET A 156 18.85 -25.95 21.20
CA MET A 156 18.46 -27.17 20.47
C MET A 156 18.41 -28.41 21.37
N THR A 157 19.01 -28.36 22.57
CA THR A 157 18.94 -29.45 23.56
C THR A 157 17.69 -29.36 24.45
N VAL A 158 16.96 -28.20 24.41
CA VAL A 158 15.79 -27.95 25.26
C VAL A 158 14.52 -28.10 24.43
N GLU A 159 13.76 -29.16 24.67
CA GLU A 159 12.54 -29.50 23.89
C GLU A 159 11.56 -28.34 23.75
N LYS A 160 11.32 -27.58 24.82
CA LYS A 160 10.40 -26.39 24.79
C LYS A 160 10.94 -25.21 23.97
N GLU A 161 12.23 -25.15 23.73
CA GLU A 161 12.88 -24.08 22.95
C GLU A 161 13.22 -24.54 21.51
N ALA A 162 12.98 -25.82 21.18
CA ALA A 162 13.20 -26.38 19.85
C ALA A 162 12.39 -25.66 18.78
N SER A 163 12.89 -25.67 17.53
CA SER A 163 12.21 -25.07 16.37
C SER A 163 10.84 -25.70 16.11
N ASP A 164 9.93 -24.97 15.45
CA ASP A 164 8.60 -25.46 15.10
C ASP A 164 8.63 -26.54 14.03
N PHE A 165 9.62 -26.46 13.13
CA PHE A 165 9.88 -27.41 12.07
C PHE A 165 11.36 -27.70 11.97
N GLY A 166 11.72 -28.95 11.67
CA GLY A 166 13.10 -29.40 11.44
C GLY A 166 13.98 -29.41 12.70
N ALA A 167 13.40 -29.53 13.89
CA ALA A 167 14.17 -29.68 15.13
C ALA A 167 15.11 -30.90 15.04
N ARG A 168 16.40 -30.67 15.28
CA ARG A 168 17.43 -31.68 15.17
C ARG A 168 18.64 -31.34 16.05
N PRO A 169 19.51 -32.36 16.39
CA PRO A 169 20.74 -32.08 17.08
C PRO A 169 21.66 -31.13 16.32
N TRP A 170 22.46 -30.39 17.07
CA TRP A 170 23.47 -29.48 16.51
C TRP A 170 24.57 -30.26 15.78
N ASP A 171 24.84 -29.89 14.54
CA ASP A 171 25.90 -30.46 13.70
C ASP A 171 26.57 -29.37 12.83
N GLU A 172 27.58 -29.76 12.05
CA GLU A 172 28.33 -28.83 11.18
C GLU A 172 27.44 -28.11 10.13
N ALA A 173 26.42 -28.78 9.60
CA ALA A 173 25.52 -28.19 8.63
C ALA A 173 24.65 -27.12 9.29
N LEU A 174 24.13 -27.39 10.49
CA LEU A 174 23.35 -26.44 11.27
C LEU A 174 24.21 -25.29 11.79
N ALA A 175 25.46 -25.57 12.19
CA ALA A 175 26.43 -24.52 12.55
C ALA A 175 26.68 -23.54 11.38
N ARG A 176 26.70 -24.05 10.15
CA ARG A 176 26.87 -23.22 8.96
C ARG A 176 25.65 -22.34 8.67
N THR A 177 24.45 -22.88 8.72
CA THR A 177 23.23 -22.19 8.30
C THR A 177 22.52 -21.43 9.43
N GLY A 178 22.64 -21.94 10.67
CA GLY A 178 21.77 -21.50 11.77
C GLY A 178 20.31 -21.86 11.51
N CYS A 179 19.39 -21.08 12.10
CA CYS A 179 17.94 -21.25 12.02
C CYS A 179 17.29 -20.02 11.38
N THR A 180 16.10 -20.20 10.80
CA THR A 180 15.33 -19.12 10.19
C THR A 180 14.02 -18.89 10.95
N ALA A 181 13.66 -17.62 11.22
CA ALA A 181 12.32 -17.25 11.66
C ALA A 181 11.44 -16.91 10.44
N VAL A 182 10.39 -17.70 10.23
CA VAL A 182 9.41 -17.50 9.17
C VAL A 182 8.11 -17.02 9.80
N GLY A 183 7.48 -15.96 9.27
CA GLY A 183 6.30 -15.41 9.90
C GLY A 183 5.37 -14.70 8.93
N ALA A 184 4.23 -14.28 9.47
CA ALA A 184 3.36 -13.35 8.78
C ALA A 184 3.07 -12.19 9.73
N ARG A 185 3.15 -10.99 9.22
CA ARG A 185 2.92 -9.75 9.97
C ARG A 185 2.28 -8.69 9.09
N ASP A 186 1.67 -7.70 9.71
CA ASP A 186 1.24 -6.50 9.01
C ASP A 186 2.46 -5.62 8.66
N PHE A 187 2.25 -4.56 7.91
CA PHE A 187 3.30 -3.60 7.57
C PHE A 187 4.01 -3.09 8.83
N LEU A 188 5.33 -3.04 8.75
CA LEU A 188 6.18 -2.38 9.74
C LEU A 188 6.84 -1.18 9.05
N ILE A 189 6.69 0.01 9.63
CA ILE A 189 7.38 1.19 9.14
C ILE A 189 8.58 1.46 10.05
N ALA A 190 9.78 1.39 9.49
CA ALA A 190 10.99 1.87 10.12
C ALA A 190 11.16 3.35 9.76
N THR A 191 11.26 4.20 10.77
CA THR A 191 11.35 5.65 10.59
C THR A 191 12.26 6.30 11.62
N ASN A 192 12.93 7.38 11.22
CA ASN A 192 13.79 8.15 12.10
C ASN A 192 13.29 9.60 12.11
N PHE A 193 13.04 10.14 13.30
CA PHE A 193 12.64 11.54 13.48
C PHE A 193 13.89 12.38 13.77
N ASN A 194 14.22 13.33 12.89
CA ASN A 194 15.38 14.16 12.96
C ASN A 194 15.22 15.25 14.04
N LEU A 195 16.23 15.43 14.86
CA LEU A 195 16.18 16.39 15.97
C LEU A 195 17.25 17.48 15.78
N ASN A 196 16.93 18.73 16.13
CA ASN A 196 17.89 19.82 16.15
C ASN A 196 18.84 19.76 17.37
N THR A 197 19.36 18.56 17.67
CA THR A 197 20.28 18.33 18.78
C THR A 197 21.27 17.23 18.45
N THR A 198 22.45 17.26 19.05
CA THR A 198 23.46 16.19 19.00
C THR A 198 23.36 15.23 20.19
N SER A 199 22.42 15.47 21.12
CA SER A 199 22.33 14.74 22.39
C SER A 199 21.52 13.45 22.27
N THR A 200 22.21 12.32 22.14
CA THR A 200 21.61 10.97 22.21
C THR A 200 20.79 10.76 23.49
N ARG A 201 21.24 11.34 24.64
CA ARG A 201 20.49 11.26 25.89
C ARG A 201 19.11 11.92 25.77
N ARG A 202 19.02 13.06 25.09
CA ARG A 202 17.74 13.77 24.85
C ARG A 202 16.86 13.01 23.87
N ALA A 203 17.43 12.48 22.79
CA ALA A 203 16.72 11.63 21.83
C ALA A 203 16.15 10.36 22.53
N ASN A 204 16.95 9.68 23.37
CA ASN A 204 16.46 8.54 24.16
C ASN A 204 15.35 8.93 25.14
N ALA A 205 15.41 10.11 25.76
CA ALA A 205 14.35 10.56 26.65
C ALA A 205 13.01 10.72 25.90
N ILE A 206 13.03 11.24 24.66
CA ILE A 206 11.85 11.33 23.80
C ILE A 206 11.38 9.93 23.38
N ALA A 207 12.30 9.07 22.91
CA ALA A 207 12.00 7.70 22.51
C ALA A 207 11.31 6.90 23.63
N PHE A 208 11.73 7.10 24.87
CA PHE A 208 11.16 6.42 26.05
C PHE A 208 9.80 6.98 26.46
N ASP A 209 9.47 8.21 26.11
CA ASP A 209 8.14 8.76 26.33
C ASP A 209 7.12 8.19 25.37
N VAL A 210 7.54 7.97 24.11
CA VAL A 210 6.62 7.60 23.05
C VAL A 210 6.48 6.08 22.87
N ARG A 211 7.56 5.29 22.95
CA ARG A 211 7.52 3.83 22.68
C ARG A 211 6.61 3.08 23.65
N GLU A 212 5.93 2.04 23.20
CA GLU A 212 4.97 1.29 24.01
C GLU A 212 5.54 0.79 25.34
N LYS A 213 6.76 0.24 25.35
CA LYS A 213 7.43 -0.23 26.58
C LYS A 213 7.66 0.90 27.59
N GLY A 214 7.78 2.14 27.13
CA GLY A 214 8.03 3.32 27.97
C GLY A 214 9.39 3.30 28.67
N ARG A 215 9.40 3.74 29.91
CA ARG A 215 10.59 3.88 30.76
C ARG A 215 10.41 3.24 32.13
N PRO A 216 11.50 2.85 32.82
CA PRO A 216 11.43 2.47 34.22
C PRO A 216 10.93 3.63 35.10
N GLN A 217 10.01 3.33 36.02
CA GLN A 217 9.68 4.25 37.13
C GLN A 217 10.88 4.30 38.07
N ARG A 218 11.26 5.51 38.47
CA ARG A 218 12.45 5.74 39.31
C ARG A 218 12.10 6.47 40.60
N GLU A 219 12.87 6.19 41.65
CA GLU A 219 12.72 6.84 42.95
C GLU A 219 12.83 8.38 42.86
N GLY A 220 11.93 9.08 43.53
CA GLY A 220 11.86 10.54 43.48
C GLY A 220 11.51 11.16 42.13
N GLY A 221 11.07 10.37 41.16
CA GLY A 221 10.79 10.85 39.78
C GLY A 221 12.03 11.33 39.03
N SER A 222 13.21 11.17 39.59
CA SER A 222 14.48 11.63 39.00
C SER A 222 14.99 10.70 37.91
N PRO A 223 15.49 11.22 36.76
CA PRO A 223 16.09 10.40 35.70
C PRO A 223 17.27 9.53 36.14
N VAL A 224 17.93 9.92 37.24
CA VAL A 224 19.08 9.22 37.85
C VAL A 224 18.71 8.39 39.08
N GLY A 225 17.44 8.43 39.52
CA GLY A 225 16.95 7.61 40.64
C GLY A 225 17.04 6.12 40.34
N LYS A 226 17.09 5.28 41.40
CA LYS A 226 17.07 3.81 41.21
C LYS A 226 15.74 3.36 40.60
N PRO A 227 15.74 2.38 39.69
CA PRO A 227 14.51 1.80 39.18
C PRO A 227 13.69 1.17 40.31
N MET A 228 12.42 1.53 40.41
CA MET A 228 11.48 0.94 41.36
C MET A 228 11.11 -0.46 40.91
N LYS A 229 10.96 -1.38 41.87
CA LYS A 229 10.57 -2.77 41.61
C LYS A 229 9.26 -3.08 42.31
N ASP A 230 8.47 -3.96 41.70
CA ASP A 230 7.27 -4.52 42.32
C ASP A 230 7.59 -5.60 43.38
N ALA A 231 6.56 -6.14 44.02
CA ALA A 231 6.70 -7.19 45.02
C ALA A 231 7.41 -8.47 44.51
N ASN A 232 7.46 -8.68 43.21
CA ASN A 232 8.11 -9.83 42.56
C ASN A 232 9.54 -9.49 42.06
N GLY A 233 10.06 -8.31 42.39
CA GLY A 233 11.39 -7.86 41.99
C GLY A 233 11.46 -7.36 40.53
N LYS A 234 10.35 -7.29 39.79
CA LYS A 234 10.27 -6.80 38.43
C LYS A 234 10.25 -5.28 38.42
N THR A 235 11.00 -4.66 37.49
CA THR A 235 11.02 -3.21 37.31
C THR A 235 9.63 -2.69 36.93
N ILE A 236 9.12 -1.72 37.67
CA ILE A 236 7.87 -1.02 37.35
C ILE A 236 8.13 -0.10 36.16
N MET A 237 7.30 -0.22 35.15
CA MET A 237 7.42 0.57 33.92
C MET A 237 6.31 1.63 33.86
N ILE A 238 6.66 2.83 33.41
CA ILE A 238 5.71 3.86 32.97
C ILE A 238 5.57 3.65 31.46
N PRO A 239 4.40 3.21 30.96
CA PRO A 239 4.23 2.98 29.54
C PRO A 239 4.38 4.27 28.73
N GLY A 240 4.85 4.18 27.50
CA GLY A 240 4.84 5.31 26.58
C GLY A 240 3.46 5.53 25.96
N THR A 241 3.37 6.59 25.21
CA THR A 241 2.07 7.09 24.69
C THR A 241 1.60 6.36 23.43
N LEU A 242 2.51 5.75 22.65
CA LEU A 242 2.20 5.10 21.40
C LEU A 242 2.19 3.57 21.55
N LYS A 243 1.14 2.93 21.03
CA LYS A 243 1.00 1.48 20.99
C LYS A 243 1.61 0.90 19.73
N GLY A 244 2.05 -0.36 19.76
CA GLY A 244 2.66 -1.01 18.60
C GLY A 244 3.92 -0.29 18.10
N THR A 245 4.73 0.28 19.02
CA THR A 245 5.96 1.00 18.66
C THR A 245 7.14 0.58 19.50
N LYS A 246 8.32 0.56 18.87
CA LYS A 246 9.62 0.41 19.53
C LYS A 246 10.48 1.60 19.11
N ALA A 247 11.17 2.24 20.06
CA ALA A 247 12.01 3.40 19.73
C ALA A 247 13.24 3.48 20.64
N ILE A 248 14.31 4.03 20.06
CA ILE A 248 15.56 4.41 20.73
C ILE A 248 16.02 5.77 20.23
N GLY A 249 16.88 6.44 20.97
CA GLY A 249 17.60 7.60 20.49
C GLY A 249 19.01 7.20 20.06
N TRP A 250 19.49 7.72 18.95
CA TRP A 250 20.85 7.53 18.48
C TRP A 250 21.43 8.82 17.86
N TYR A 251 22.69 8.82 17.53
CA TYR A 251 23.37 9.89 16.82
C TYR A 251 23.86 9.35 15.49
N ILE A 252 23.70 10.13 14.44
CA ILE A 252 24.13 9.78 13.09
C ILE A 252 25.24 10.74 12.67
N ASP A 253 26.44 10.21 12.55
CA ASP A 253 27.65 10.99 12.18
C ASP A 253 27.51 11.63 10.81
N GLU A 254 26.91 10.93 9.84
CA GLU A 254 26.68 11.42 8.47
C GLU A 254 25.89 12.73 8.44
N TYR A 255 24.91 12.87 9.31
CA TYR A 255 24.04 14.05 9.37
C TYR A 255 24.39 15.03 10.50
N GLY A 256 25.26 14.63 11.42
CA GLY A 256 25.66 15.46 12.56
C GLY A 256 24.52 15.74 13.55
N ILE A 257 23.49 14.92 13.60
CA ILE A 257 22.31 15.10 14.44
C ILE A 257 21.94 13.84 15.21
N ALA A 258 21.22 14.00 16.31
CA ALA A 258 20.54 12.90 16.97
C ALA A 258 19.14 12.67 16.36
N GLN A 259 18.73 11.42 16.33
CA GLN A 259 17.41 11.01 15.84
C GLN A 259 16.70 10.16 16.89
N VAL A 260 15.35 10.17 16.85
CA VAL A 260 14.52 9.13 17.44
C VAL A 260 14.25 8.08 16.36
N SER A 261 14.94 6.95 16.44
CA SER A 261 14.70 5.81 15.57
C SER A 261 13.53 5.00 16.11
N MET A 262 12.52 4.79 15.27
CA MET A 262 11.28 4.11 15.64
C MET A 262 10.91 3.03 14.63
N ASN A 263 10.49 1.88 15.14
CA ASN A 263 9.76 0.88 14.38
C ASN A 263 8.29 0.93 14.80
N ILE A 264 7.41 1.33 13.88
CA ILE A 264 5.97 1.23 14.03
C ILE A 264 5.60 -0.20 13.60
N THR A 265 5.34 -1.08 14.58
CA THR A 265 5.09 -2.51 14.35
C THR A 265 3.62 -2.81 14.07
N ASP A 266 2.74 -1.83 14.26
CA ASP A 266 1.31 -1.92 13.97
C ASP A 266 0.80 -0.54 13.53
N ILE A 267 0.76 -0.34 12.21
CA ILE A 267 0.37 0.95 11.59
C ILE A 267 -1.11 1.28 11.77
N ASN A 268 -1.93 0.28 12.10
CA ASN A 268 -3.36 0.50 12.38
C ASN A 268 -3.57 1.07 13.80
N LYS A 269 -2.69 0.70 14.76
CA LYS A 269 -2.72 1.26 16.12
C LYS A 269 -2.04 2.63 16.19
N THR A 270 -0.93 2.78 15.49
CA THR A 270 -0.17 4.02 15.47
C THR A 270 0.21 4.36 14.03
N PRO A 271 -0.61 5.12 13.32
CA PRO A 271 -0.26 5.67 12.00
C PRO A 271 0.98 6.58 12.09
N LEU A 272 1.74 6.69 11.00
CA LEU A 272 2.98 7.46 10.95
C LEU A 272 2.81 8.93 11.38
N HIS A 273 1.76 9.58 10.92
CA HIS A 273 1.46 10.98 11.26
C HIS A 273 1.14 11.19 12.74
N ILE A 274 0.52 10.21 13.39
CA ILE A 274 0.28 10.23 14.84
C ILE A 274 1.60 10.04 15.61
N ALA A 275 2.47 9.14 15.13
CA ALA A 275 3.80 8.98 15.72
C ALA A 275 4.62 10.27 15.57
N PHE A 276 4.59 10.92 14.41
CA PHE A 276 5.26 12.18 14.15
C PHE A 276 4.80 13.29 15.10
N ASP A 277 3.50 13.55 15.20
CA ASP A 277 2.94 14.59 16.08
C ASP A 277 3.31 14.34 17.55
N GLU A 278 3.27 13.09 17.99
CA GLU A 278 3.57 12.76 19.37
C GLU A 278 5.07 12.91 19.69
N VAL A 279 5.94 12.54 18.76
CA VAL A 279 7.39 12.80 18.88
C VAL A 279 7.65 14.31 18.88
N CYS A 280 6.99 15.09 18.02
CA CYS A 280 7.07 16.56 18.02
C CYS A 280 6.65 17.14 19.38
N ARG A 281 5.54 16.70 19.94
CA ARG A 281 5.05 17.14 21.25
C ARG A 281 6.05 16.83 22.37
N CYS A 282 6.57 15.61 22.40
CA CYS A 282 7.56 15.19 23.40
C CYS A 282 8.90 15.91 23.27
N ALA A 283 9.32 16.23 22.04
CA ALA A 283 10.51 17.01 21.75
C ALA A 283 10.34 18.47 22.21
N GLN A 284 9.22 19.10 21.87
CA GLN A 284 8.89 20.48 22.24
C GLN A 284 8.89 20.68 23.76
N ASN A 285 8.36 19.72 24.53
CA ASN A 285 8.39 19.73 25.99
C ASN A 285 9.82 19.73 26.57
N ARG A 286 10.83 19.50 25.75
CA ARG A 286 12.27 19.49 26.11
C ARG A 286 13.06 20.61 25.41
N GLY A 287 12.38 21.55 24.77
CA GLY A 287 13.02 22.62 24.00
C GLY A 287 13.73 22.12 22.74
N ILE A 288 13.32 20.96 22.21
CA ILE A 288 13.87 20.34 21.00
C ILE A 288 12.82 20.40 19.89
N ARG A 289 13.28 20.61 18.66
CA ARG A 289 12.45 20.59 17.47
C ARG A 289 12.72 19.33 16.66
N VAL A 290 11.67 18.69 16.18
CA VAL A 290 11.75 17.73 15.06
C VAL A 290 11.88 18.54 13.76
N THR A 291 12.93 18.33 13.00
CA THR A 291 13.16 19.04 11.73
C THR A 291 12.55 18.30 10.56
N GLY A 292 12.50 16.97 10.61
CA GLY A 292 11.94 16.12 9.57
C GLY A 292 11.90 14.66 9.97
N THR A 293 11.56 13.83 8.99
CA THR A 293 11.38 12.39 9.15
C THR A 293 12.07 11.66 8.00
N GLU A 294 12.82 10.62 8.33
CA GLU A 294 13.40 9.69 7.36
C GLU A 294 12.59 8.40 7.36
N ILE A 295 12.18 7.92 6.18
CA ILE A 295 11.58 6.60 5.99
C ILE A 295 12.68 5.63 5.54
N VAL A 296 12.82 4.55 6.28
CA VAL A 296 13.75 3.46 5.96
C VAL A 296 12.98 2.32 5.29
N GLY A 297 13.41 1.95 4.07
CA GLY A 297 12.70 0.97 3.25
C GLY A 297 11.44 1.51 2.59
N LEU A 298 10.48 0.63 2.34
CA LEU A 298 9.24 0.92 1.61
C LEU A 298 8.04 1.06 2.54
N ILE A 299 7.04 1.83 2.07
CA ILE A 299 5.78 2.05 2.79
C ILE A 299 4.57 1.83 1.87
N PRO A 300 3.42 1.41 2.41
CA PRO A 300 2.18 1.38 1.63
C PRO A 300 1.66 2.80 1.36
N LYS A 301 1.07 3.01 0.18
CA LYS A 301 0.52 4.31 -0.27
C LYS A 301 -0.44 4.93 0.75
N ARG A 302 -1.26 4.09 1.39
CA ARG A 302 -2.21 4.54 2.43
C ARG A 302 -1.55 5.36 3.55
N THR A 303 -0.30 5.08 3.89
CA THR A 303 0.44 5.81 4.93
C THR A 303 0.57 7.30 4.60
N LEU A 304 0.87 7.64 3.34
CA LEU A 304 0.99 9.03 2.90
C LEU A 304 -0.38 9.67 2.71
N ILE A 305 -1.36 8.93 2.18
CA ILE A 305 -2.73 9.43 1.99
C ILE A 305 -3.37 9.78 3.32
N GLU A 306 -3.29 8.89 4.32
CA GLU A 306 -3.82 9.12 5.66
C GLU A 306 -3.12 10.31 6.33
N ALA A 307 -1.79 10.40 6.22
CA ALA A 307 -1.02 11.52 6.75
C ALA A 307 -1.41 12.86 6.10
N GLY A 308 -1.47 12.90 4.76
CA GLY A 308 -1.86 14.12 4.04
C GLY A 308 -3.26 14.59 4.40
N LYS A 309 -4.24 13.68 4.44
CA LYS A 309 -5.61 13.98 4.88
C LYS A 309 -5.68 14.44 6.34
N TYR A 310 -4.87 13.85 7.22
CA TYR A 310 -4.77 14.25 8.63
C TYR A 310 -4.29 15.71 8.75
N PHE A 311 -3.20 16.07 8.07
CA PHE A 311 -2.67 17.43 8.13
C PHE A 311 -3.56 18.46 7.43
N LEU A 312 -4.27 18.10 6.36
CA LEU A 312 -5.28 18.95 5.75
C LEU A 312 -6.43 19.24 6.74
N LYS A 313 -6.96 18.21 7.43
CA LYS A 313 -8.01 18.40 8.46
C LYS A 313 -7.55 19.31 9.60
N LYS A 314 -6.30 19.18 10.05
CA LYS A 314 -5.72 20.08 11.08
C LYS A 314 -5.66 21.54 10.63
N GLN A 315 -5.63 21.80 9.32
CA GLN A 315 -5.64 23.12 8.71
C GLN A 315 -7.05 23.57 8.33
N GLU A 316 -8.09 22.79 8.66
CA GLU A 316 -9.47 23.02 8.22
C GLU A 316 -9.58 23.15 6.70
N ARG A 317 -8.81 22.30 5.98
CA ARG A 317 -8.73 22.27 4.51
C ARG A 317 -9.40 21.01 3.96
N SER A 318 -9.99 21.16 2.76
CA SER A 318 -10.59 20.05 2.04
C SER A 318 -9.60 18.91 1.84
N THR A 319 -10.05 17.67 2.08
CA THR A 319 -9.33 16.43 1.79
C THR A 319 -9.62 15.87 0.39
N GLY A 320 -10.61 16.44 -0.30
CA GLY A 320 -11.02 16.04 -1.66
C GLY A 320 -10.22 16.74 -2.76
N ILE A 321 -8.90 16.67 -2.65
CA ILE A 321 -7.94 17.15 -3.65
C ILE A 321 -7.24 15.97 -4.33
N PRO A 322 -6.55 16.16 -5.47
CA PRO A 322 -5.81 15.09 -6.15
C PRO A 322 -4.84 14.34 -5.23
N GLU A 323 -4.73 13.01 -5.42
CA GLU A 323 -3.87 12.13 -4.62
C GLU A 323 -2.42 12.64 -4.54
N SER A 324 -1.89 13.13 -5.67
CA SER A 324 -0.54 13.71 -5.72
C SER A 324 -0.36 14.91 -4.79
N ASP A 325 -1.39 15.72 -4.60
CA ASP A 325 -1.35 16.89 -3.72
C ASP A 325 -1.50 16.50 -2.25
N ILE A 326 -2.32 15.47 -1.94
CA ILE A 326 -2.39 14.87 -0.60
C ILE A 326 -1.01 14.35 -0.18
N ILE A 327 -0.32 13.64 -1.09
CA ILE A 327 1.03 13.12 -0.85
C ILE A 327 2.03 14.26 -0.62
N LYS A 328 1.98 15.34 -1.41
CA LYS A 328 2.82 16.53 -1.19
C LYS A 328 2.60 17.15 0.19
N ILE A 329 1.36 17.23 0.65
CA ILE A 329 1.04 17.71 2.00
C ILE A 329 1.64 16.79 3.06
N ALA A 330 1.57 15.48 2.89
CA ALA A 330 2.20 14.52 3.80
C ALA A 330 3.71 14.71 3.88
N ILE A 331 4.39 14.80 2.72
CA ILE A 331 5.84 15.01 2.62
C ILE A 331 6.26 16.29 3.34
N LYS A 332 5.60 17.41 3.04
CA LYS A 332 5.93 18.72 3.63
C LYS A 332 5.61 18.80 5.12
N SER A 333 4.49 18.23 5.55
CA SER A 333 4.07 18.28 6.95
C SER A 333 4.98 17.47 7.87
N MET A 334 5.49 16.33 7.41
CA MET A 334 6.39 15.48 8.17
C MET A 334 7.87 15.73 7.87
N GLY A 335 8.20 16.61 6.92
CA GLY A 335 9.57 16.90 6.50
C GLY A 335 10.29 15.64 5.99
N LEU A 336 9.63 14.86 5.11
CA LEU A 336 10.24 13.65 4.55
C LEU A 336 11.43 13.95 3.64
N ASP A 337 11.52 15.18 3.14
CA ASP A 337 12.58 15.71 2.29
C ASP A 337 13.62 16.55 3.05
N ASP A 338 13.71 16.44 4.39
CA ASP A 338 14.63 17.22 5.23
C ASP A 338 16.13 16.90 4.96
N LEU A 339 16.47 15.62 4.93
CA LEU A 339 17.86 15.16 4.76
C LEU A 339 18.20 14.78 3.32
N LYS A 340 17.24 14.22 2.59
CA LYS A 340 17.36 13.76 1.20
C LYS A 340 16.02 13.97 0.51
N GLU A 341 16.02 14.16 -0.79
CA GLU A 341 14.81 14.21 -1.59
C GLU A 341 14.01 12.92 -1.40
N PHE A 342 12.71 13.06 -1.08
CA PHE A 342 11.80 11.95 -0.95
C PHE A 342 10.98 11.78 -2.24
N ASN A 343 11.31 10.75 -3.00
CA ASN A 343 10.57 10.38 -4.20
C ASN A 343 9.51 9.31 -3.87
N PRO A 344 8.21 9.63 -3.89
CA PRO A 344 7.16 8.64 -3.62
C PRO A 344 7.19 7.43 -4.56
N ARG A 345 7.62 7.62 -5.82
CA ARG A 345 7.68 6.50 -6.79
C ARG A 345 8.77 5.47 -6.47
N GLU A 346 9.76 5.83 -5.66
CA GLU A 346 10.82 4.93 -5.19
C GLU A 346 10.56 4.35 -3.80
N LYS A 347 9.62 4.91 -3.04
CA LYS A 347 9.37 4.56 -1.64
C LYS A 347 8.00 3.97 -1.36
N VAL A 348 7.06 4.08 -2.31
CA VAL A 348 5.69 3.58 -2.17
C VAL A 348 5.53 2.30 -2.99
N ILE A 349 5.16 1.22 -2.31
CA ILE A 349 5.05 -0.12 -2.89
C ILE A 349 4.13 -0.14 -4.11
N GLU A 350 2.94 0.47 -4.00
CA GLU A 350 1.95 0.50 -5.08
C GLU A 350 2.48 1.24 -6.32
N PHE A 351 3.25 2.32 -6.15
CA PHE A 351 3.83 3.04 -7.28
C PHE A 351 4.96 2.25 -7.97
N LEU A 352 5.77 1.52 -7.19
CA LEU A 352 6.76 0.60 -7.75
C LEU A 352 6.10 -0.52 -8.56
N LEU A 353 4.97 -1.05 -8.06
CA LEU A 353 4.17 -2.04 -8.78
C LEU A 353 3.57 -1.50 -10.07
N GLU A 354 3.04 -0.27 -10.05
CA GLU A 354 2.52 0.42 -11.24
C GLU A 354 3.64 0.62 -12.28
N ASP A 355 4.81 1.12 -11.87
CA ASP A 355 5.94 1.39 -12.76
C ASP A 355 6.51 0.12 -13.41
N ALA A 356 6.50 -0.98 -12.69
CA ALA A 356 6.98 -2.26 -13.21
C ALA A 356 5.96 -2.98 -14.13
N GLN A 357 4.67 -2.69 -14.00
CA GLN A 357 3.61 -3.23 -14.84
C GLN A 357 3.30 -2.33 -16.05
N LYS A 358 4.17 -1.36 -16.38
CA LYS A 358 3.93 -0.36 -17.43
C LYS A 358 3.43 -0.99 -18.73
N THR A 359 2.12 -1.14 -18.83
CA THR A 359 1.39 -1.07 -20.10
C THR A 359 1.11 0.41 -20.34
N ALA A 360 1.33 0.90 -21.57
CA ALA A 360 0.98 2.27 -21.93
C ALA A 360 -0.53 2.46 -21.70
N ARG A 361 -0.90 3.25 -20.68
CA ARG A 361 -2.31 3.54 -20.39
C ARG A 361 -2.72 4.78 -21.15
N LEU A 362 -3.98 4.82 -21.59
CA LEU A 362 -4.53 6.01 -22.27
C LEU A 362 -4.57 7.24 -21.36
N ILE A 363 -4.78 7.01 -20.07
CA ILE A 363 -4.81 8.10 -19.06
C ILE A 363 -3.44 8.74 -18.79
N ASP A 364 -2.35 8.12 -19.25
CA ASP A 364 -0.99 8.68 -19.12
C ASP A 364 -0.62 9.61 -20.29
N LEU A 365 -1.44 9.66 -21.33
CA LEU A 365 -1.26 10.53 -22.48
C LEU A 365 -1.56 11.99 -22.15
N THR A 366 -0.86 12.91 -22.80
CA THR A 366 -1.25 14.32 -22.76
C THR A 366 -2.61 14.51 -23.46
N VAL A 367 -3.29 15.61 -23.19
CA VAL A 367 -4.60 15.92 -23.79
C VAL A 367 -4.52 15.90 -25.33
N ASP A 368 -3.43 16.41 -25.91
CA ASP A 368 -3.19 16.42 -27.35
C ASP A 368 -2.96 15.01 -27.90
N GLU A 369 -2.10 14.23 -27.23
CA GLU A 369 -1.84 12.85 -27.62
C GLU A 369 -3.09 11.97 -27.52
N PHE A 370 -3.91 12.13 -26.49
CA PHE A 370 -5.17 11.41 -26.33
C PHE A 370 -6.17 11.75 -27.45
N ALA A 371 -6.30 13.02 -27.79
CA ALA A 371 -7.14 13.46 -28.90
C ALA A 371 -6.64 12.91 -30.25
N ASN A 372 -5.32 12.96 -30.48
CA ASN A 372 -4.69 12.42 -31.69
C ASN A 372 -4.86 10.91 -31.78
N GLU A 373 -4.69 10.16 -30.68
CA GLU A 373 -4.90 8.70 -30.65
C GLU A 373 -6.36 8.35 -30.97
N THR A 374 -7.30 9.11 -30.41
CA THR A 374 -8.74 8.94 -30.69
C THR A 374 -9.10 9.14 -32.17
N SER A 375 -8.35 9.98 -32.90
CA SER A 375 -8.59 10.29 -34.30
C SER A 375 -7.97 9.30 -35.30
N ARG A 376 -7.13 8.37 -34.82
CA ARG A 376 -6.43 7.40 -35.68
C ARG A 376 -7.35 6.29 -36.16
N GLU A 377 -6.91 5.60 -37.21
CA GLU A 377 -7.53 4.37 -37.68
C GLU A 377 -7.22 3.19 -36.74
N SER A 378 -7.65 3.35 -35.48
CA SER A 378 -7.51 2.39 -34.42
C SER A 378 -8.89 2.10 -33.80
N PRO A 379 -9.19 0.84 -33.46
CA PRO A 379 -10.48 0.51 -32.84
C PRO A 379 -10.64 1.01 -31.39
N ALA A 380 -9.55 1.41 -30.76
CA ALA A 380 -9.50 2.00 -29.42
C ALA A 380 -8.42 3.12 -29.40
N PRO A 381 -8.64 4.23 -28.65
CA PRO A 381 -9.81 4.55 -27.83
C PRO A 381 -11.08 4.82 -28.65
N GLY A 382 -12.22 4.35 -28.15
CA GLY A 382 -13.53 4.48 -28.79
C GLY A 382 -14.54 5.30 -27.98
N GLY A 383 -15.84 5.19 -28.39
CA GLY A 383 -16.92 5.95 -27.76
C GLY A 383 -17.12 5.65 -26.27
N GLY A 384 -16.86 4.41 -25.81
CA GLY A 384 -16.93 4.03 -24.40
C GLY A 384 -15.84 4.70 -23.57
N THR A 385 -14.61 4.64 -24.06
CA THR A 385 -13.42 5.32 -23.48
C THR A 385 -13.68 6.83 -23.34
N ILE A 386 -14.17 7.49 -24.40
CA ILE A 386 -14.47 8.93 -24.39
C ILE A 386 -15.60 9.25 -23.41
N SER A 387 -16.62 8.38 -23.31
CA SER A 387 -17.71 8.55 -22.37
C SER A 387 -17.22 8.49 -20.93
N ALA A 388 -16.33 7.55 -20.58
CA ALA A 388 -15.72 7.49 -19.26
C ALA A 388 -14.93 8.75 -18.92
N TYR A 389 -14.14 9.25 -19.88
CA TYR A 389 -13.36 10.47 -19.67
C TYR A 389 -14.24 11.73 -19.52
N MET A 390 -15.30 11.86 -20.31
CA MET A 390 -16.28 12.95 -20.13
C MET A 390 -16.92 12.92 -18.74
N GLY A 391 -17.29 11.73 -18.25
CA GLY A 391 -17.80 11.58 -16.89
C GLY A 391 -16.78 11.98 -15.82
N ALA A 392 -15.52 11.61 -16.01
CA ALA A 392 -14.42 12.00 -15.11
C ALA A 392 -14.22 13.52 -15.07
N LEU A 393 -14.29 14.20 -16.22
CA LEU A 393 -14.21 15.68 -16.28
C LEU A 393 -15.41 16.33 -15.60
N GLY A 394 -16.61 15.75 -15.73
CA GLY A 394 -17.80 16.20 -15.01
C GLY A 394 -17.64 16.09 -13.49
N ALA A 395 -17.10 14.97 -13.01
CA ALA A 395 -16.79 14.78 -11.58
C ALA A 395 -15.71 15.76 -11.10
N ALA A 396 -14.69 16.00 -11.92
CA ALA A 396 -13.62 16.96 -11.61
C ALA A 396 -14.16 18.38 -11.45
N LEU A 397 -15.08 18.84 -12.32
CA LEU A 397 -15.71 20.16 -12.20
C LEU A 397 -16.54 20.27 -10.92
N GLY A 398 -17.38 19.29 -10.61
CA GLY A 398 -18.13 19.27 -9.35
C GLY A 398 -17.21 19.30 -8.13
N THR A 399 -16.11 18.57 -8.17
CA THR A 399 -15.07 18.57 -7.13
C THR A 399 -14.39 19.93 -7.00
N MET A 400 -14.08 20.58 -8.13
CA MET A 400 -13.48 21.91 -8.13
C MET A 400 -14.39 22.92 -7.44
N VAL A 401 -15.69 22.93 -7.76
CA VAL A 401 -16.67 23.83 -7.12
C VAL A 401 -16.75 23.57 -5.61
N ALA A 402 -16.74 22.30 -5.20
CA ALA A 402 -16.73 21.94 -3.78
C ALA A 402 -15.48 22.46 -3.06
N ASN A 403 -14.29 22.28 -3.67
CA ASN A 403 -13.03 22.78 -3.11
C ASN A 403 -13.01 24.32 -3.02
N LEU A 404 -13.48 25.03 -4.05
CA LEU A 404 -13.59 26.49 -4.03
C LEU A 404 -14.59 26.98 -2.97
N SER A 405 -15.65 26.21 -2.72
CA SER A 405 -16.65 26.49 -1.69
C SER A 405 -16.07 26.27 -0.29
N SER A 406 -15.33 25.19 -0.09
CA SER A 406 -14.65 24.85 1.18
C SER A 406 -13.69 25.92 1.65
N HIS A 407 -13.12 26.70 0.72
CA HIS A 407 -12.10 27.72 1.02
C HIS A 407 -12.57 29.14 0.75
N LYS A 408 -13.88 29.33 0.56
CA LYS A 408 -14.45 30.66 0.34
C LYS A 408 -14.42 31.46 1.63
N ALA A 409 -13.85 32.64 1.57
CA ALA A 409 -13.80 33.58 2.72
C ALA A 409 -15.19 33.79 3.31
N GLY A 410 -15.32 33.66 4.62
CA GLY A 410 -16.58 33.74 5.36
C GLY A 410 -17.41 32.46 5.38
N TRP A 411 -16.93 31.37 4.75
CA TRP A 411 -17.55 30.06 4.78
C TRP A 411 -16.73 29.03 5.59
N ASP A 412 -15.77 29.50 6.37
CA ASP A 412 -14.84 28.66 7.12
C ASP A 412 -15.54 27.58 7.97
N ALA A 413 -16.70 27.88 8.56
CA ALA A 413 -17.49 26.92 9.33
C ALA A 413 -18.09 25.78 8.49
N ARG A 414 -18.14 25.90 7.16
CA ARG A 414 -18.70 24.91 6.23
C ARG A 414 -17.63 24.10 5.50
N TRP A 415 -16.35 24.28 5.84
CA TRP A 415 -15.26 23.63 5.11
C TRP A 415 -15.41 22.09 5.05
N GLU A 416 -15.84 21.47 6.15
CA GLU A 416 -15.99 20.01 6.23
C GLU A 416 -17.15 19.49 5.37
N GLU A 417 -18.21 20.25 5.25
CA GLU A 417 -19.36 19.92 4.41
C GLU A 417 -18.93 19.83 2.94
N PHE A 418 -18.29 20.87 2.44
CA PHE A 418 -17.78 20.90 1.06
C PHE A 418 -16.63 19.93 0.83
N SER A 419 -15.79 19.67 1.85
CA SER A 419 -14.76 18.63 1.78
C SER A 419 -15.36 17.25 1.53
N LYS A 420 -16.50 16.91 2.13
CA LYS A 420 -17.19 15.63 1.89
C LYS A 420 -17.67 15.50 0.45
N TRP A 421 -18.20 16.58 -0.13
CA TRP A 421 -18.57 16.60 -1.55
C TRP A 421 -17.35 16.45 -2.46
N ALA A 422 -16.25 17.12 -2.13
CA ALA A 422 -15.00 17.00 -2.87
C ALA A 422 -14.40 15.60 -2.78
N ASP A 423 -14.38 14.95 -1.59
CA ASP A 423 -13.95 13.56 -1.43
C ASP A 423 -14.80 12.60 -2.28
N LYS A 424 -16.13 12.81 -2.32
CA LYS A 424 -17.04 12.02 -3.16
C LYS A 424 -16.75 12.21 -4.64
N GLY A 425 -16.49 13.44 -5.06
CA GLY A 425 -16.14 13.77 -6.43
C GLY A 425 -14.81 13.15 -6.87
N GLN A 426 -13.79 13.18 -6.03
CA GLN A 426 -12.50 12.51 -6.29
C GLN A 426 -12.67 11.00 -6.44
N ALA A 427 -13.51 10.37 -5.61
CA ALA A 427 -13.76 8.93 -5.71
C ALA A 427 -14.44 8.56 -7.04
N VAL A 428 -15.45 9.34 -7.48
CA VAL A 428 -16.13 9.13 -8.76
C VAL A 428 -15.19 9.40 -9.94
N GLN A 429 -14.37 10.44 -9.86
CA GLN A 429 -13.35 10.74 -10.87
C GLN A 429 -12.37 9.58 -11.03
N ALA A 430 -11.83 9.04 -9.93
CA ALA A 430 -10.90 7.92 -9.95
C ALA A 430 -11.53 6.66 -10.56
N GLU A 431 -12.78 6.34 -10.19
CA GLU A 431 -13.55 5.22 -10.75
C GLU A 431 -13.69 5.37 -12.27
N LEU A 432 -14.05 6.55 -12.76
CA LEU A 432 -14.21 6.83 -14.20
C LEU A 432 -12.89 6.84 -14.95
N MET A 433 -11.80 7.32 -14.37
CA MET A 433 -10.47 7.25 -14.96
C MET A 433 -10.00 5.79 -15.14
N THR A 434 -10.33 4.89 -14.23
CA THR A 434 -10.04 3.46 -14.40
C THR A 434 -10.83 2.87 -15.57
N LEU A 435 -12.10 3.27 -15.73
CA LEU A 435 -12.97 2.81 -16.81
C LEU A 435 -12.53 3.27 -18.20
N VAL A 436 -11.71 4.33 -18.31
CA VAL A 436 -11.09 4.77 -19.57
C VAL A 436 -10.22 3.66 -20.17
N ASP A 437 -9.35 3.04 -19.36
CA ASP A 437 -8.46 1.97 -19.81
C ASP A 437 -9.19 0.61 -19.88
N GLU A 438 -10.15 0.37 -18.98
CA GLU A 438 -10.92 -0.87 -18.93
C GLU A 438 -11.80 -1.08 -20.16
N ASP A 439 -12.34 0.00 -20.75
CA ASP A 439 -13.09 -0.05 -22.02
C ASP A 439 -12.21 -0.58 -23.17
N THR A 440 -10.97 -0.10 -23.25
CA THR A 440 -10.00 -0.58 -24.25
C THR A 440 -9.60 -2.04 -23.98
N GLU A 441 -9.39 -2.42 -22.72
CA GLU A 441 -9.10 -3.81 -22.34
C GLU A 441 -10.27 -4.74 -22.71
N ALA A 442 -11.50 -4.30 -22.48
CA ALA A 442 -12.68 -5.07 -22.84
C ALA A 442 -12.76 -5.35 -24.36
N PHE A 443 -12.41 -4.37 -25.19
CA PHE A 443 -12.30 -4.56 -26.64
C PHE A 443 -11.18 -5.56 -26.99
N ASN A 444 -10.00 -5.44 -26.39
CA ASN A 444 -8.87 -6.33 -26.64
C ASN A 444 -9.22 -7.79 -26.31
N ARG A 445 -9.93 -8.05 -25.21
CA ARG A 445 -10.42 -9.40 -24.85
C ARG A 445 -11.34 -10.00 -25.91
N ILE A 446 -12.17 -9.19 -26.57
CA ILE A 446 -12.99 -9.65 -27.70
C ILE A 446 -12.08 -10.08 -28.86
N MET A 447 -11.09 -9.28 -29.22
CA MET A 447 -10.16 -9.57 -30.29
C MET A 447 -9.33 -10.84 -30.03
N GLU A 448 -8.86 -11.02 -28.79
CA GLU A 448 -8.18 -12.24 -28.35
C GLU A 448 -9.08 -13.48 -28.49
N ALA A 449 -10.35 -13.37 -28.05
CA ALA A 449 -11.31 -14.46 -28.19
C ALA A 449 -11.59 -14.82 -29.64
N PHE A 450 -11.62 -13.83 -30.55
CA PHE A 450 -11.70 -14.07 -31.98
C PHE A 450 -10.46 -14.75 -32.57
N GLY A 451 -9.29 -14.58 -31.95
CA GLY A 451 -8.03 -15.22 -32.33
C GLY A 451 -7.91 -16.70 -31.94
N LEU A 452 -8.78 -17.23 -31.06
CA LEU A 452 -8.72 -18.61 -30.58
C LEU A 452 -8.89 -19.64 -31.69
N PRO A 453 -8.32 -20.87 -31.57
CA PRO A 453 -8.43 -21.97 -32.51
C PRO A 453 -9.90 -22.32 -32.80
N LYS A 454 -10.16 -22.81 -34.05
CA LYS A 454 -11.51 -23.14 -34.54
C LYS A 454 -11.54 -24.35 -35.45
N LYS A 455 -10.58 -25.28 -35.32
CA LYS A 455 -10.46 -26.44 -36.23
C LYS A 455 -11.34 -27.61 -35.76
N THR A 456 -11.33 -27.94 -34.47
CA THR A 456 -12.19 -29.01 -33.93
C THR A 456 -13.51 -28.46 -33.37
N ASP A 457 -14.47 -29.33 -33.09
CA ASP A 457 -15.75 -28.91 -32.53
C ASP A 457 -15.59 -28.45 -31.07
N GLU A 458 -14.65 -29.02 -30.32
CA GLU A 458 -14.28 -28.55 -28.96
C GLU A 458 -13.67 -27.15 -29.03
N GLU A 459 -12.75 -26.90 -29.98
CA GLU A 459 -12.15 -25.58 -30.18
C GLU A 459 -13.20 -24.53 -30.55
N LYS A 460 -14.15 -24.87 -31.43
CA LYS A 460 -15.26 -23.97 -31.82
C LYS A 460 -16.17 -23.66 -30.62
N ALA A 461 -16.47 -24.66 -29.80
CA ALA A 461 -17.28 -24.47 -28.59
C ALA A 461 -16.58 -23.57 -27.58
N ALA A 462 -15.31 -23.83 -27.28
CA ALA A 462 -14.48 -23.03 -26.39
C ALA A 462 -14.34 -21.58 -26.89
N ARG A 463 -14.05 -21.39 -28.17
CA ARG A 463 -13.98 -20.07 -28.82
C ARG A 463 -15.28 -19.31 -28.69
N THR A 464 -16.42 -19.98 -28.95
CA THR A 464 -17.75 -19.36 -28.84
C THR A 464 -18.04 -18.92 -27.42
N ALA A 465 -17.72 -19.75 -26.44
CA ALA A 465 -17.89 -19.41 -25.03
C ALA A 465 -17.00 -18.21 -24.63
N ALA A 466 -15.75 -18.19 -25.08
CA ALA A 466 -14.84 -17.07 -24.82
C ALA A 466 -15.33 -15.75 -25.45
N ILE A 467 -15.81 -15.79 -26.71
CA ILE A 467 -16.39 -14.61 -27.37
C ILE A 467 -17.60 -14.10 -26.61
N GLN A 468 -18.51 -14.98 -26.15
CA GLN A 468 -19.70 -14.56 -25.40
C GLN A 468 -19.34 -13.97 -24.04
N ALA A 469 -18.36 -14.55 -23.34
CA ALA A 469 -17.85 -14.00 -22.08
C ALA A 469 -17.21 -12.62 -22.26
N ALA A 470 -16.37 -12.47 -23.29
CA ALA A 470 -15.75 -11.18 -23.63
C ALA A 470 -16.79 -10.13 -24.05
N THR A 471 -17.81 -10.53 -24.83
CA THR A 471 -18.90 -9.62 -25.24
C THR A 471 -19.73 -9.18 -24.04
N LEU A 472 -20.00 -10.07 -23.09
CA LEU A 472 -20.71 -9.71 -21.86
C LEU A 472 -19.91 -8.68 -21.07
N PHE A 473 -18.61 -8.93 -20.82
CA PHE A 473 -17.73 -7.99 -20.13
C PHE A 473 -17.70 -6.62 -20.84
N ALA A 474 -17.55 -6.61 -22.17
CA ALA A 474 -17.56 -5.38 -22.96
C ALA A 474 -18.93 -4.67 -22.97
N THR A 475 -20.00 -5.33 -22.56
CA THR A 475 -21.33 -4.71 -22.37
C THR A 475 -21.46 -4.15 -20.95
N GLU A 476 -20.88 -4.81 -19.96
CA GLU A 476 -20.92 -4.42 -18.54
C GLU A 476 -20.05 -3.18 -18.27
N VAL A 477 -18.87 -3.05 -18.87
CA VAL A 477 -17.96 -1.91 -18.68
C VAL A 477 -18.63 -0.57 -19.01
N PRO A 478 -19.25 -0.34 -20.17
CA PRO A 478 -19.97 0.91 -20.44
C PRO A 478 -21.20 1.10 -19.52
N LEU A 479 -21.84 0.04 -19.04
CA LEU A 479 -22.90 0.17 -18.05
C LEU A 479 -22.34 0.63 -16.69
N HIS A 480 -21.16 0.18 -16.29
CA HIS A 480 -20.46 0.71 -15.12
C HIS A 480 -20.12 2.20 -15.31
N THR A 481 -19.64 2.58 -16.50
CA THR A 481 -19.41 4.00 -16.86
C THR A 481 -20.67 4.84 -16.73
N MET A 482 -21.83 4.33 -17.15
CA MET A 482 -23.11 5.02 -16.96
C MET A 482 -23.44 5.21 -15.48
N ASN A 483 -23.31 4.16 -14.68
CA ASN A 483 -23.59 4.20 -13.23
C ASN A 483 -22.65 5.15 -12.48
N ALA A 484 -21.35 5.13 -12.80
CA ALA A 484 -20.37 6.04 -12.21
C ALA A 484 -20.65 7.49 -12.62
N SER A 485 -20.90 7.74 -13.90
CA SER A 485 -21.23 9.08 -14.42
C SER A 485 -22.55 9.62 -13.83
N TYR A 486 -23.50 8.75 -13.54
CA TYR A 486 -24.74 9.15 -12.90
C TYR A 486 -24.54 9.70 -11.48
N LYS A 487 -23.53 9.24 -10.74
CA LYS A 487 -23.18 9.78 -9.42
C LYS A 487 -22.73 11.25 -9.46
N VAL A 488 -22.26 11.72 -10.62
CA VAL A 488 -21.80 13.12 -10.81
C VAL A 488 -22.95 14.12 -10.65
N PHE A 489 -24.17 13.73 -11.05
CA PHE A 489 -25.35 14.62 -10.95
C PHE A 489 -25.62 15.07 -9.52
N GLU A 490 -25.50 14.17 -8.54
CA GLU A 490 -25.73 14.51 -7.13
C GLU A 490 -24.71 15.54 -6.64
N ILE A 491 -23.44 15.39 -7.04
CA ILE A 491 -22.36 16.31 -6.66
C ILE A 491 -22.59 17.68 -7.30
N CYS A 492 -22.83 17.71 -8.61
CA CYS A 492 -23.05 18.95 -9.34
C CYS A 492 -24.35 19.65 -8.91
N LYS A 493 -25.40 18.90 -8.57
CA LYS A 493 -26.64 19.48 -8.02
C LYS A 493 -26.38 20.20 -6.71
N ALA A 494 -25.72 19.54 -5.75
CA ALA A 494 -25.37 20.17 -4.48
C ALA A 494 -24.50 21.41 -4.69
N MET A 495 -23.58 21.36 -5.65
CA MET A 495 -22.73 22.52 -5.97
C MET A 495 -23.48 23.64 -6.70
N ALA A 496 -24.48 23.34 -7.51
CA ALA A 496 -25.35 24.33 -8.12
C ALA A 496 -26.28 24.99 -7.08
N GLU A 497 -26.78 24.21 -6.11
CA GLU A 497 -27.67 24.71 -5.06
C GLU A 497 -26.94 25.52 -3.98
N GLU A 498 -25.81 25.03 -3.47
CA GLU A 498 -25.18 25.52 -2.25
C GLU A 498 -23.70 25.92 -2.41
N GLY A 499 -23.09 25.61 -3.55
CA GLY A 499 -21.69 25.89 -3.82
C GLY A 499 -21.40 27.38 -4.03
N ASN A 500 -20.12 27.68 -4.28
CA ASN A 500 -19.67 29.04 -4.58
C ASN A 500 -20.42 29.63 -5.78
N PRO A 501 -21.20 30.71 -5.62
CA PRO A 501 -21.97 31.30 -6.71
C PRO A 501 -21.14 31.67 -7.95
N ASN A 502 -19.87 32.05 -7.75
CA ASN A 502 -18.99 32.41 -8.86
C ASN A 502 -18.58 31.20 -9.74
N SER A 503 -18.91 29.98 -9.31
CA SER A 503 -18.57 28.73 -10.00
C SER A 503 -19.82 27.92 -10.36
N VAL A 504 -21.01 28.53 -10.34
CA VAL A 504 -22.27 27.82 -10.66
C VAL A 504 -22.27 27.31 -12.10
N SER A 505 -21.69 28.06 -13.04
CA SER A 505 -21.53 27.64 -14.44
C SER A 505 -20.66 26.37 -14.58
N ASP A 506 -19.62 26.20 -13.74
CA ASP A 506 -18.79 25.01 -13.74
C ASP A 506 -19.57 23.77 -13.29
N ALA A 507 -20.46 23.92 -12.28
CA ALA A 507 -21.38 22.86 -11.90
C ALA A 507 -22.32 22.50 -13.06
N GLY A 508 -22.82 23.48 -13.80
CA GLY A 508 -23.63 23.27 -15.01
C GLY A 508 -22.89 22.50 -16.10
N VAL A 509 -21.66 22.91 -16.42
CA VAL A 509 -20.82 22.19 -17.40
C VAL A 509 -20.54 20.76 -16.93
N GLY A 510 -20.34 20.56 -15.63
CA GLY A 510 -20.18 19.22 -15.03
C GLY A 510 -21.38 18.30 -15.26
N VAL A 511 -22.61 18.86 -15.13
CA VAL A 511 -23.86 18.13 -15.42
C VAL A 511 -23.99 17.76 -16.90
N LEU A 512 -23.68 18.72 -17.80
CA LEU A 512 -23.70 18.47 -19.26
C LEU A 512 -22.71 17.37 -19.66
N ALA A 513 -21.50 17.36 -19.08
CA ALA A 513 -20.49 16.34 -19.29
C ALA A 513 -20.97 14.97 -18.79
N ALA A 514 -21.55 14.91 -17.59
CA ALA A 514 -22.09 13.70 -17.00
C ALA A 514 -23.23 13.11 -17.86
N ARG A 515 -24.14 13.95 -18.34
CA ARG A 515 -25.22 13.54 -19.26
C ARG A 515 -24.64 12.96 -20.56
N ALA A 516 -23.69 13.66 -21.18
CA ALA A 516 -23.06 13.17 -22.40
C ALA A 516 -22.37 11.82 -22.17
N ALA A 517 -21.71 11.63 -21.03
CA ALA A 517 -21.10 10.37 -20.63
C ALA A 517 -22.12 9.23 -20.49
N VAL A 518 -23.23 9.45 -19.79
CA VAL A 518 -24.32 8.45 -19.64
C VAL A 518 -24.92 8.08 -20.98
N LEU A 519 -25.22 9.04 -21.83
CA LEU A 519 -25.82 8.79 -23.15
C LEU A 519 -24.82 8.08 -24.08
N GLY A 520 -23.57 8.53 -24.11
CA GLY A 520 -22.52 7.95 -24.95
C GLY A 520 -22.21 6.50 -24.55
N ALA A 521 -22.01 6.23 -23.26
CA ALA A 521 -21.82 4.87 -22.78
C ALA A 521 -23.03 3.98 -23.03
N GLY A 522 -24.25 4.52 -22.95
CA GLY A 522 -25.49 3.80 -23.29
C GLY A 522 -25.57 3.34 -24.75
N LEU A 523 -24.95 4.05 -25.69
CA LEU A 523 -24.82 3.60 -27.07
C LEU A 523 -23.93 2.36 -27.17
N ASN A 524 -22.83 2.31 -26.39
CA ASN A 524 -21.92 1.18 -26.34
C ASN A 524 -22.56 -0.04 -25.67
N VAL A 525 -23.36 0.13 -24.59
CA VAL A 525 -24.17 -0.97 -24.02
C VAL A 525 -25.05 -1.60 -25.10
N LYS A 526 -25.78 -0.77 -25.87
CA LYS A 526 -26.73 -1.26 -26.87
C LYS A 526 -26.06 -2.01 -28.02
N ILE A 527 -24.94 -1.48 -28.55
CA ILE A 527 -24.24 -2.12 -29.66
C ILE A 527 -23.62 -3.45 -29.21
N ASN A 528 -22.98 -3.49 -28.04
CA ASN A 528 -22.32 -4.70 -27.52
C ASN A 528 -23.35 -5.78 -27.13
N ALA A 529 -24.48 -5.40 -26.49
CA ALA A 529 -25.56 -6.31 -26.14
C ALA A 529 -26.17 -7.01 -27.36
N SER A 530 -26.11 -6.40 -28.55
CA SER A 530 -26.58 -7.02 -29.79
C SER A 530 -25.82 -8.31 -30.12
N GLY A 531 -24.55 -8.42 -29.71
CA GLY A 531 -23.69 -9.59 -29.93
C GLY A 531 -23.90 -10.75 -28.94
N LEU A 532 -24.68 -10.54 -27.87
CA LEU A 532 -24.95 -11.57 -26.87
C LEU A 532 -25.99 -12.56 -27.39
N LYS A 533 -25.72 -13.87 -27.24
CA LYS A 533 -26.67 -14.95 -27.55
C LYS A 533 -27.76 -15.06 -26.48
N ASP A 534 -27.38 -14.82 -25.22
CA ASP A 534 -28.34 -14.74 -24.09
C ASP A 534 -29.14 -13.42 -24.20
N ARG A 535 -30.28 -13.51 -24.86
CA ARG A 535 -31.18 -12.36 -25.07
C ARG A 535 -31.79 -11.84 -23.77
N ALA A 536 -32.02 -12.70 -22.79
CA ALA A 536 -32.57 -12.27 -21.49
C ALA A 536 -31.58 -11.35 -20.76
N THR A 537 -30.31 -11.73 -20.71
CA THR A 537 -29.24 -10.88 -20.17
C THR A 537 -29.06 -9.59 -21.00
N ALA A 538 -29.06 -9.68 -22.34
CA ALA A 538 -28.95 -8.51 -23.19
C ALA A 538 -30.07 -7.51 -22.96
N ASP A 539 -31.32 -7.97 -22.93
CA ASP A 539 -32.51 -7.12 -22.76
C ASP A 539 -32.53 -6.47 -21.36
N LYS A 540 -32.07 -7.20 -20.33
CA LYS A 540 -31.89 -6.65 -18.97
C LYS A 540 -30.89 -5.49 -18.96
N LEU A 541 -29.68 -5.67 -19.50
CA LEU A 541 -28.63 -4.64 -19.53
C LEU A 541 -29.07 -3.40 -20.34
N VAL A 542 -29.73 -3.61 -21.49
CA VAL A 542 -30.27 -2.51 -22.28
C VAL A 542 -31.41 -1.80 -21.56
N GLY A 543 -32.23 -2.52 -20.81
CA GLY A 543 -33.30 -1.96 -19.97
C GLY A 543 -32.74 -1.03 -18.89
N GLU A 544 -31.70 -1.49 -18.16
CA GLU A 544 -30.99 -0.69 -17.15
C GLU A 544 -30.38 0.58 -17.77
N ALA A 545 -29.73 0.45 -18.93
CA ALA A 545 -29.16 1.59 -19.64
C ALA A 545 -30.23 2.62 -20.03
N ASN A 546 -31.39 2.18 -20.55
CA ASN A 546 -32.46 3.10 -20.92
C ASN A 546 -33.05 3.84 -19.70
N GLU A 547 -33.18 3.18 -18.57
CA GLU A 547 -33.61 3.81 -17.31
C GLU A 547 -32.63 4.88 -16.84
N LEU A 548 -31.32 4.60 -16.90
CA LEU A 548 -30.28 5.58 -16.54
C LEU A 548 -30.29 6.79 -17.50
N ILE A 549 -30.45 6.57 -18.81
CA ILE A 549 -30.57 7.65 -19.79
C ILE A 549 -31.77 8.55 -19.47
N LYS A 550 -32.94 7.97 -19.16
CA LYS A 550 -34.13 8.72 -18.82
C LYS A 550 -33.89 9.60 -17.57
N LYS A 551 -33.37 8.98 -16.49
CA LYS A 551 -33.08 9.69 -15.24
C LYS A 551 -32.03 10.79 -15.43
N ALA A 552 -30.98 10.55 -16.24
CA ALA A 552 -29.96 11.54 -16.51
C ALA A 552 -30.49 12.78 -17.24
N ASN A 553 -31.39 12.58 -18.22
CA ASN A 553 -32.04 13.68 -18.93
C ASN A 553 -32.96 14.51 -18.00
N GLU A 554 -33.72 13.84 -17.12
CA GLU A 554 -34.59 14.51 -16.14
C GLU A 554 -33.79 15.34 -15.14
N LEU A 555 -32.70 14.77 -14.58
CA LEU A 555 -31.83 15.47 -13.63
C LEU A 555 -31.05 16.61 -14.28
N GLU A 556 -30.56 16.43 -15.50
CA GLU A 556 -29.88 17.50 -16.21
C GLU A 556 -30.80 18.71 -16.38
N ALA A 557 -32.02 18.51 -16.85
CA ALA A 557 -32.98 19.60 -17.04
C ALA A 557 -33.32 20.32 -15.70
N GLU A 558 -33.48 19.54 -14.61
CA GLU A 558 -33.72 20.10 -13.28
C GLU A 558 -32.53 20.98 -12.82
N ILE A 559 -31.30 20.44 -12.92
CA ILE A 559 -30.12 21.14 -12.41
C ILE A 559 -29.78 22.34 -13.28
N MET A 560 -29.90 22.24 -14.60
CA MET A 560 -29.66 23.37 -15.50
C MET A 560 -30.62 24.55 -15.22
N LYS A 561 -31.86 24.28 -14.85
CA LYS A 561 -32.78 25.32 -14.40
C LYS A 561 -32.25 26.05 -13.17
N ILE A 562 -31.71 25.35 -12.17
CA ILE A 562 -31.10 25.93 -10.98
C ILE A 562 -29.88 26.81 -11.38
N VAL A 563 -29.07 26.30 -12.31
CA VAL A 563 -27.89 27.04 -12.80
C VAL A 563 -28.31 28.31 -13.50
N GLU A 564 -29.29 28.27 -14.41
CA GLU A 564 -29.78 29.44 -15.17
C GLU A 564 -30.42 30.49 -14.26
N GLU A 565 -31.11 30.08 -13.18
CA GLU A 565 -31.69 31.02 -12.19
C GLU A 565 -30.62 31.77 -11.37
N LYS A 566 -29.38 31.25 -11.34
CA LYS A 566 -28.28 31.85 -10.56
C LYS A 566 -27.21 32.56 -11.42
N LEU A 567 -27.27 32.42 -12.73
CA LEU A 567 -26.46 33.20 -13.69
C LEU A 567 -27.02 34.61 -13.89
#